data_e9e3b2fc1a2f62d27cc378432e04b500
#
_entry.id   e9e3b2fc1a2f62d27cc378432e04b500
#
_cell.length_a   1.000
_cell.length_b   1.000
_cell.length_c   1.000
_cell.angle_alpha   90.00
_cell.angle_beta   90.00
_cell.angle_gamma   90.00
#
_symmetry.space_group_name_H-M   'P 1'
#
loop_
_entity.id
_entity.type
_entity.pdbx_description
1 polymer ?
#
loop_
_entity_poly.entity_id
_entity_poly.type
_entity_poly.pdbx_seq_one_letter_code
_entity_poly.pdbx_strand_id
1 'polypeptide(L)'
;VGQPKVICAARRLHELNSQTSIHTYQTRLTRLNAEKLIAEYDIVIDGCDNFTTRYLISDVSSRLGKPYVYGAIQGFEGQVSVFNYGEQPRTYRDLYPDEANMLQLTPDSSVIGITPAVVGSMEANEVLKIVCGYGDVLSEKLWTIDLRTLQTYQLAF
;
A
#
# COMPACT_ATOMS: atom_id res chain seq x y z
N VAL A 1 -7.56 -20.56 11.20
CA VAL A 1 -7.66 -19.68 12.39
C VAL A 1 -6.59 -20.09 13.39
N GLY A 2 -5.94 -19.10 14.06
CA GLY A 2 -4.88 -19.36 15.06
C GLY A 2 -3.45 -19.50 14.52
N GLN A 3 -3.25 -19.42 13.22
CA GLN A 3 -1.92 -19.42 12.59
C GLN A 3 -1.48 -17.98 12.29
N PRO A 4 -0.17 -17.63 12.36
CA PRO A 4 0.34 -16.33 11.94
C PRO A 4 0.03 -16.06 10.46
N LYS A 5 -0.52 -14.89 10.15
CA LYS A 5 -0.91 -14.51 8.78
C LYS A 5 0.25 -14.61 7.79
N VAL A 6 1.44 -14.13 8.17
CA VAL A 6 2.64 -14.15 7.31
C VAL A 6 3.08 -15.56 6.94
N ILE A 7 2.97 -16.54 7.84
CA ILE A 7 3.31 -17.94 7.56
C ILE A 7 2.29 -18.57 6.61
N CYS A 8 0.99 -18.31 6.82
CA CYS A 8 -0.06 -18.81 5.94
C CYS A 8 0.06 -18.20 4.54
N ALA A 9 0.34 -16.89 4.45
CA ALA A 9 0.55 -16.20 3.19
C ALA A 9 1.76 -16.74 2.43
N ALA A 10 2.92 -16.90 3.10
CA ALA A 10 4.11 -17.44 2.47
C ALA A 10 3.89 -18.83 1.89
N ARG A 11 3.23 -19.72 2.65
CA ARG A 11 2.89 -21.06 2.16
C ARG A 11 2.04 -20.99 0.90
N ARG A 12 0.97 -20.15 0.92
CA ARG A 12 0.07 -20.02 -0.23
C ARG A 12 0.77 -19.43 -1.45
N LEU A 13 1.62 -18.43 -1.26
CA LEU A 13 2.40 -17.82 -2.35
C LEU A 13 3.42 -18.79 -2.93
N HIS A 14 4.06 -19.61 -2.09
CA HIS A 14 5.00 -20.65 -2.56
C HIS A 14 4.29 -21.75 -3.37
N GLU A 15 3.06 -22.10 -3.01
CA GLU A 15 2.24 -23.04 -3.81
C GLU A 15 1.90 -22.46 -5.20
N LEU A 16 1.73 -21.13 -5.31
CA LEU A 16 1.47 -20.46 -6.59
C LEU A 16 2.72 -20.30 -7.45
N ASN A 17 3.86 -19.95 -6.83
CA ASN A 17 5.14 -19.82 -7.50
C ASN A 17 6.29 -20.20 -6.56
N SER A 18 6.83 -21.41 -6.73
CA SER A 18 7.90 -21.94 -5.90
C SER A 18 9.28 -21.31 -6.18
N GLN A 19 9.42 -20.54 -7.27
CA GLN A 19 10.69 -19.89 -7.63
C GLN A 19 10.86 -18.51 -6.98
N THR A 20 9.77 -17.93 -6.43
CA THR A 20 9.84 -16.64 -5.76
C THR A 20 10.37 -16.80 -4.34
N SER A 21 11.43 -16.07 -4.01
CA SER A 21 11.93 -16.01 -2.64
C SER A 21 10.99 -15.17 -1.77
N ILE A 22 10.51 -15.75 -0.68
CA ILE A 22 9.55 -15.11 0.23
C ILE A 22 10.16 -15.04 1.63
N HIS A 23 10.36 -13.81 2.12
CA HIS A 23 10.83 -13.56 3.48
C HIS A 23 9.66 -13.12 4.34
N THR A 24 9.49 -13.74 5.51
CA THR A 24 8.41 -13.43 6.44
C THR A 24 8.94 -12.84 7.73
N TYR A 25 8.31 -11.77 8.18
CA TYR A 25 8.63 -11.14 9.46
C TYR A 25 7.41 -11.19 10.36
N GLN A 26 7.40 -12.12 11.31
CA GLN A 26 6.33 -12.21 12.31
C GLN A 26 6.54 -11.17 13.41
N THR A 27 6.45 -9.89 13.02
CA THR A 27 6.65 -8.77 13.93
C THR A 27 5.71 -7.61 13.55
N ARG A 28 5.43 -6.74 14.50
CA ARG A 28 4.75 -5.48 14.24
C ARG A 28 5.75 -4.47 13.70
N LEU A 29 5.38 -3.76 12.62
CA LEU A 29 6.17 -2.64 12.13
C LEU A 29 6.11 -1.50 13.15
N THR A 30 7.27 -0.99 13.53
CA THR A 30 7.45 0.07 14.54
C THR A 30 8.55 1.03 14.09
N ARG A 31 8.65 2.19 14.73
CA ARG A 31 9.75 3.15 14.48
C ARG A 31 11.15 2.55 14.71
N LEU A 32 11.26 1.50 15.51
CA LEU A 32 12.55 0.86 15.83
C LEU A 32 13.03 -0.11 14.77
N ASN A 33 12.13 -0.71 13.98
CA ASN A 33 12.46 -1.74 12.99
C ASN A 33 12.13 -1.37 11.54
N ALA A 34 11.28 -0.35 11.30
CA ALA A 34 10.78 -0.01 9.98
C ALA A 34 11.92 0.33 9.00
N GLU A 35 12.88 1.15 9.41
CA GLU A 35 13.98 1.57 8.55
C GLU A 35 14.84 0.38 8.11
N LYS A 36 15.20 -0.50 9.05
CA LYS A 36 15.96 -1.71 8.75
C LYS A 36 15.22 -2.63 7.79
N LEU A 37 13.91 -2.86 8.03
CA LEU A 37 13.11 -3.75 7.19
C LEU A 37 12.88 -3.18 5.80
N ILE A 38 12.50 -1.89 5.69
CA ILE A 38 12.21 -1.25 4.40
C ILE A 38 13.48 -1.09 3.55
N ALA A 39 14.64 -0.88 4.16
CA ALA A 39 15.90 -0.73 3.43
C ALA A 39 16.27 -1.98 2.60
N GLU A 40 15.79 -3.16 2.98
CA GLU A 40 16.07 -4.43 2.29
C GLU A 40 15.30 -4.59 0.95
N TYR A 41 14.34 -3.70 0.66
CA TYR A 41 13.45 -3.80 -0.51
C TYR A 41 13.53 -2.56 -1.40
N ASP A 42 13.21 -2.74 -2.68
CA ASP A 42 13.22 -1.67 -3.67
C ASP A 42 11.88 -0.91 -3.73
N ILE A 43 10.78 -1.58 -3.46
CA ILE A 43 9.41 -1.01 -3.50
C ILE A 43 8.66 -1.49 -2.24
N VAL A 44 7.89 -0.59 -1.65
CA VAL A 44 7.00 -0.90 -0.53
C VAL A 44 5.55 -0.90 -1.01
N ILE A 45 4.77 -1.91 -0.62
CA ILE A 45 3.35 -2.01 -0.95
C ILE A 45 2.53 -1.94 0.34
N ASP A 46 1.44 -1.18 0.31
CA ASP A 46 0.52 -1.04 1.45
C ASP A 46 -0.35 -2.31 1.62
N GLY A 47 -0.40 -2.83 2.80
CA GLY A 47 -1.32 -3.89 3.20
C GLY A 47 -1.87 -3.61 4.61
N CYS A 48 -1.78 -2.37 5.08
CA CYS A 48 -2.18 -2.02 6.45
C CYS A 48 -3.60 -1.42 6.51
N ASP A 49 -4.19 -1.55 7.69
CA ASP A 49 -5.55 -1.15 8.01
C ASP A 49 -5.64 0.06 8.96
N ASN A 50 -4.51 0.76 9.18
CA ASN A 50 -4.48 1.86 10.12
C ASN A 50 -3.56 3.00 9.68
N PHE A 51 -3.96 4.22 10.02
CA PHE A 51 -3.25 5.45 9.64
C PHE A 51 -1.85 5.55 10.24
N THR A 52 -1.65 5.16 11.50
CA THR A 52 -0.34 5.20 12.17
C THR A 52 0.73 4.45 11.39
N THR A 53 0.40 3.25 10.91
CA THR A 53 1.34 2.44 10.12
C THR A 53 1.59 3.07 8.75
N ARG A 54 0.58 3.65 8.09
CA ARG A 54 0.73 4.34 6.81
C ARG A 54 1.66 5.54 6.89
N TYR A 55 1.49 6.41 7.89
CA TYR A 55 2.42 7.51 8.12
C TYR A 55 3.84 7.02 8.36
N LEU A 56 4.01 5.98 9.20
CA LEU A 56 5.33 5.39 9.47
C LEU A 56 5.99 4.86 8.18
N ILE A 57 5.26 4.09 7.37
CA ILE A 57 5.76 3.57 6.09
C ILE A 57 6.14 4.71 5.16
N SER A 58 5.25 5.69 4.97
CA SER A 58 5.50 6.83 4.11
C SER A 58 6.75 7.62 4.52
N ASP A 59 6.87 7.94 5.81
CA ASP A 59 8.01 8.70 6.33
C ASP A 59 9.34 7.94 6.14
N VAL A 60 9.35 6.63 6.40
CA VAL A 60 10.55 5.81 6.27
C VAL A 60 10.89 5.58 4.78
N SER A 61 9.91 5.27 3.96
CA SER A 61 10.10 5.09 2.51
C SER A 61 10.63 6.36 1.85
N SER A 62 10.11 7.53 2.25
CA SER A 62 10.58 8.83 1.75
C SER A 62 12.04 9.08 2.12
N ARG A 63 12.44 8.85 3.38
CA ARG A 63 13.84 9.00 3.81
C ARG A 63 14.80 8.06 3.07
N LEU A 64 14.33 6.86 2.73
CA LEU A 64 15.13 5.85 2.01
C LEU A 64 15.05 5.99 0.49
N GLY A 65 14.27 6.94 -0.03
CA GLY A 65 14.05 7.11 -1.48
C GLY A 65 13.38 5.91 -2.13
N LYS A 66 12.53 5.17 -1.40
CA LYS A 66 11.85 3.99 -1.90
C LYS A 66 10.43 4.34 -2.36
N PRO A 67 10.00 3.93 -3.57
CA PRO A 67 8.60 4.03 -3.97
C PRO A 67 7.68 3.33 -2.98
N TYR A 68 6.56 3.97 -2.66
CA TYR A 68 5.53 3.43 -1.79
C TYR A 68 4.21 3.37 -2.55
N VAL A 69 3.80 2.17 -2.91
CA VAL A 69 2.51 1.89 -3.55
C VAL A 69 1.46 1.80 -2.46
N TYR A 70 0.57 2.77 -2.45
CA TYR A 70 -0.47 2.95 -1.46
C TYR A 70 -1.79 2.36 -1.95
N GLY A 71 -2.46 1.59 -1.08
CA GLY A 71 -3.82 1.13 -1.26
C GLY A 71 -4.65 1.30 0.00
N ALA A 72 -5.88 1.79 -0.13
CA ALA A 72 -6.83 1.87 0.97
C ALA A 72 -8.22 1.43 0.52
N ILE A 73 -8.95 0.84 1.45
CA ILE A 73 -10.30 0.32 1.20
C ILE A 73 -11.23 0.68 2.35
N GLN A 74 -12.50 0.93 2.02
CA GLN A 74 -13.58 1.09 2.98
C GLN A 74 -14.90 0.65 2.34
N GLY A 75 -15.57 -0.37 2.90
CA GLY A 75 -16.81 -0.90 2.33
C GLY A 75 -16.63 -1.35 0.88
N PHE A 76 -17.22 -0.61 -0.05
CA PHE A 76 -17.14 -0.81 -1.50
C PHE A 76 -16.16 0.15 -2.19
N GLU A 77 -15.51 1.03 -1.46
CA GLU A 77 -14.65 2.07 -2.00
C GLU A 77 -13.18 1.68 -1.88
N GLY A 78 -12.41 2.02 -2.92
CA GLY A 78 -10.98 1.77 -2.98
C GLY A 78 -10.21 2.99 -3.47
N GLN A 79 -8.95 3.06 -3.06
CA GLN A 79 -8.00 4.11 -3.44
C GLN A 79 -6.64 3.50 -3.73
N VAL A 80 -5.95 4.02 -4.75
CA VAL A 80 -4.56 3.67 -5.06
C VAL A 80 -3.78 4.91 -5.46
N SER A 81 -2.54 4.99 -5.03
CA SER A 81 -1.58 6.02 -5.42
C SER A 81 -0.15 5.48 -5.31
N VAL A 82 0.81 6.19 -5.87
CA VAL A 82 2.24 5.87 -5.72
C VAL A 82 2.96 7.10 -5.18
N PHE A 83 3.58 6.95 -4.02
CA PHE A 83 4.38 7.98 -3.36
C PHE A 83 5.87 7.75 -3.58
N ASN A 84 6.67 8.81 -3.42
CA ASN A 84 8.13 8.81 -3.55
C ASN A 84 8.61 8.33 -4.93
N TYR A 85 7.88 8.63 -5.99
CA TYR A 85 8.21 8.24 -7.36
C TYR A 85 8.00 9.41 -8.34
N GLY A 86 8.80 9.46 -9.42
CA GLY A 86 8.69 10.50 -10.45
C GLY A 86 9.58 11.72 -10.16
N GLU A 87 9.40 12.77 -10.98
CA GLU A 87 10.23 14.00 -10.93
C GLU A 87 9.86 14.90 -9.74
N GLN A 88 8.59 14.91 -9.33
CA GLN A 88 8.09 15.68 -8.20
C GLN A 88 7.45 14.74 -7.17
N PRO A 89 8.26 13.94 -6.46
CA PRO A 89 7.73 12.88 -5.62
C PRO A 89 6.87 13.45 -4.48
N ARG A 90 5.63 12.97 -4.42
CA ARG A 90 4.69 13.25 -3.32
C ARG A 90 4.80 12.19 -2.24
N THR A 91 4.35 12.52 -1.06
CA THR A 91 4.27 11.63 0.10
C THR A 91 2.83 11.44 0.54
N TYR A 92 2.60 10.49 1.43
CA TYR A 92 1.27 10.32 2.05
C TYR A 92 0.81 11.58 2.81
N ARG A 93 1.79 12.39 3.30
CA ARG A 93 1.51 13.66 4.00
C ARG A 93 1.03 14.76 3.06
N ASP A 94 1.36 14.70 1.77
CA ASP A 94 0.81 15.65 0.80
C ASP A 94 -0.68 15.37 0.55
N LEU A 95 -1.10 14.11 0.60
CA LEU A 95 -2.50 13.70 0.46
C LEU A 95 -3.29 13.90 1.77
N TYR A 96 -2.69 13.57 2.91
CA TYR A 96 -3.28 13.65 4.25
C TYR A 96 -2.37 14.44 5.21
N PRO A 97 -2.37 15.78 5.13
CA PRO A 97 -1.42 16.61 5.89
C PRO A 97 -1.72 16.68 7.40
N ASP A 98 -2.98 16.53 7.79
CA ASP A 98 -3.39 16.61 9.20
C ASP A 98 -3.39 15.22 9.86
N GLU A 99 -2.18 14.75 10.21
CA GLU A 99 -1.98 13.48 10.90
C GLU A 99 -2.78 13.40 12.22
N ALA A 100 -2.83 14.49 12.98
CA ALA A 100 -3.49 14.50 14.29
C ALA A 100 -4.99 14.22 14.16
N ASN A 101 -5.64 14.80 13.16
CA ASN A 101 -7.05 14.56 12.87
C ASN A 101 -7.26 13.13 12.32
N MET A 102 -6.42 12.71 11.37
CA MET A 102 -6.50 11.35 10.80
C MET A 102 -6.38 10.25 11.85
N LEU A 103 -5.53 10.43 12.86
CA LEU A 103 -5.35 9.45 13.95
C LEU A 103 -6.55 9.37 14.90
N GLN A 104 -7.45 10.36 14.89
CA GLN A 104 -8.70 10.33 15.68
C GLN A 104 -9.82 9.58 14.96
N LEU A 105 -9.70 9.40 13.63
CA LEU A 105 -10.69 8.66 12.86
C LEU A 105 -10.61 7.18 13.19
N THR A 106 -11.78 6.58 13.40
CA THR A 106 -11.90 5.12 13.50
C THR A 106 -12.38 4.62 12.14
N PRO A 107 -11.51 4.00 11.33
CA PRO A 107 -11.94 3.45 10.05
C PRO A 107 -13.04 2.40 10.26
N ASP A 108 -14.08 2.45 9.45
CA ASP A 108 -15.03 1.34 9.38
C ASP A 108 -14.29 0.12 8.80
N SER A 109 -14.21 -0.94 9.59
CA SER A 109 -13.55 -2.19 9.20
C SER A 109 -14.44 -3.10 8.35
N SER A 110 -15.68 -2.67 8.06
CA SER A 110 -16.60 -3.42 7.20
C SER A 110 -16.08 -3.40 5.76
N VAL A 111 -15.66 -4.55 5.25
CA VAL A 111 -15.12 -4.68 3.90
C VAL A 111 -15.71 -5.90 3.23
N ILE A 112 -16.20 -5.74 2.00
CA ILE A 112 -16.56 -6.87 1.15
C ILE A 112 -15.31 -7.37 0.41
N GLY A 113 -15.10 -8.69 0.37
CA GLY A 113 -13.85 -9.30 -0.13
C GLY A 113 -13.45 -8.92 -1.55
N ILE A 114 -14.38 -8.47 -2.40
CA ILE A 114 -14.07 -7.99 -3.76
C ILE A 114 -13.28 -6.68 -3.74
N THR A 115 -13.51 -5.79 -2.76
CA THR A 115 -12.82 -4.49 -2.70
C THR A 115 -11.31 -4.64 -2.54
N PRO A 116 -10.77 -5.41 -1.57
CA PRO A 116 -9.33 -5.63 -1.49
C PRO A 116 -8.76 -6.41 -2.68
N ALA A 117 -9.55 -7.27 -3.35
CA ALA A 117 -9.08 -7.96 -4.54
C ALA A 117 -8.83 -7.00 -5.71
N VAL A 118 -9.73 -6.03 -5.92
CA VAL A 118 -9.58 -5.00 -6.96
C VAL A 118 -8.41 -4.06 -6.62
N VAL A 119 -8.39 -3.51 -5.41
CA VAL A 119 -7.33 -2.58 -4.98
C VAL A 119 -5.97 -3.25 -5.00
N GLY A 120 -5.82 -4.44 -4.43
CA GLY A 120 -4.56 -5.18 -4.44
C GLY A 120 -4.07 -5.53 -5.86
N SER A 121 -4.98 -5.81 -6.80
CA SER A 121 -4.61 -6.00 -8.21
C SER A 121 -4.12 -4.70 -8.86
N MET A 122 -4.71 -3.56 -8.50
CA MET A 122 -4.24 -2.25 -8.97
C MET A 122 -2.88 -1.90 -8.37
N GLU A 123 -2.66 -2.14 -7.07
CA GLU A 123 -1.34 -1.97 -6.45
C GLU A 123 -0.28 -2.83 -7.13
N ALA A 124 -0.57 -4.10 -7.40
CA ALA A 124 0.33 -5.00 -8.12
C ALA A 124 0.65 -4.48 -9.53
N ASN A 125 -0.35 -3.93 -10.23
CA ASN A 125 -0.14 -3.31 -11.54
C ASN A 125 0.77 -2.07 -11.47
N GLU A 126 0.63 -1.23 -10.44
CA GLU A 126 1.54 -0.09 -10.23
C GLU A 126 3.00 -0.55 -10.01
N VAL A 127 3.20 -1.61 -9.22
CA VAL A 127 4.53 -2.22 -9.05
C VAL A 127 5.09 -2.70 -10.40
N LEU A 128 4.28 -3.37 -11.22
CA LEU A 128 4.71 -3.83 -12.55
C LEU A 128 5.05 -2.67 -13.47
N LYS A 129 4.31 -1.56 -13.44
CA LYS A 129 4.64 -0.35 -14.21
C LYS A 129 6.01 0.20 -13.81
N ILE A 130 6.30 0.29 -12.51
CA ILE A 130 7.59 0.76 -11.98
C ILE A 130 8.73 -0.15 -12.45
N VAL A 131 8.57 -1.46 -12.28
CA VAL A 131 9.63 -2.44 -12.56
C VAL A 131 9.87 -2.65 -14.05
N CYS A 132 8.80 -2.68 -14.85
CA CYS A 132 8.86 -3.00 -16.28
C CYS A 132 8.88 -1.76 -17.18
N GLY A 133 8.67 -0.57 -16.64
CA GLY A 133 8.75 0.69 -17.39
C GLY A 133 7.65 0.85 -18.44
N TYR A 134 6.41 0.46 -18.16
CA TYR A 134 5.29 0.66 -19.07
C TYR A 134 4.17 1.51 -18.45
N GLY A 135 3.39 2.18 -19.32
CA GLY A 135 2.24 2.98 -18.92
C GLY A 135 2.59 4.16 -18.01
N ASP A 136 1.57 4.80 -17.46
CA ASP A 136 1.71 5.92 -16.53
C ASP A 136 1.49 5.44 -15.08
N VAL A 137 2.50 5.65 -14.23
CA VAL A 137 2.40 5.39 -12.79
C VAL A 137 1.48 6.43 -12.14
N LEU A 138 0.73 6.03 -11.14
CA LEU A 138 -0.16 6.90 -10.35
C LEU A 138 0.63 7.79 -9.35
N SER A 139 1.78 8.33 -9.78
CA SER A 139 2.48 9.38 -9.04
C SER A 139 1.72 10.70 -9.14
N GLU A 140 1.66 11.48 -8.03
CA GLU A 140 0.94 12.76 -7.96
C GLU A 140 -0.57 12.64 -8.24
N LYS A 141 -1.12 11.43 -8.24
CA LYS A 141 -2.52 11.16 -8.54
C LYS A 141 -3.09 10.14 -7.57
N LEU A 142 -4.29 10.40 -7.10
CA LEU A 142 -5.11 9.44 -6.37
C LEU A 142 -6.15 8.85 -7.32
N TRP A 143 -6.06 7.56 -7.59
CA TRP A 143 -7.13 6.83 -8.24
C TRP A 143 -8.13 6.33 -7.20
N THR A 144 -9.43 6.52 -7.46
CA THR A 144 -10.51 6.06 -6.59
C THR A 144 -11.54 5.26 -7.37
N ILE A 145 -12.22 4.32 -6.71
CA ILE A 145 -13.32 3.54 -7.26
C ILE A 145 -14.42 3.35 -6.23
N ASP A 146 -15.68 3.43 -6.66
CA ASP A 146 -16.86 2.91 -5.96
C ASP A 146 -17.38 1.68 -6.71
N LEU A 147 -17.25 0.50 -6.13
CA LEU A 147 -17.65 -0.77 -6.75
C LEU A 147 -19.17 -0.96 -6.88
N ARG A 148 -19.98 -0.14 -6.21
CA ARG A 148 -21.46 -0.18 -6.37
C ARG A 148 -21.89 0.43 -7.69
N THR A 149 -21.15 1.46 -8.15
CA THR A 149 -21.48 2.25 -9.34
C THR A 149 -20.47 2.05 -10.47
N LEU A 150 -19.30 1.47 -10.16
CA LEU A 150 -18.12 1.37 -11.02
C LEU A 150 -17.56 2.74 -11.45
N GLN A 151 -17.93 3.81 -10.75
CA GLN A 151 -17.35 5.12 -10.99
C GLN A 151 -15.91 5.17 -10.49
N THR A 152 -15.04 5.73 -11.33
CA THR A 152 -13.62 5.92 -11.02
C THR A 152 -13.22 7.36 -11.26
N TYR A 153 -12.31 7.86 -10.44
CA TYR A 153 -11.73 9.19 -10.60
C TYR A 153 -10.21 9.13 -10.46
N GLN A 154 -9.53 10.04 -11.12
CA GLN A 154 -8.12 10.34 -10.88
C GLN A 154 -8.03 11.80 -10.45
N LEU A 155 -7.58 12.04 -9.24
CA LEU A 155 -7.45 13.35 -8.62
C LEU A 155 -5.96 13.68 -8.49
N ALA A 156 -5.52 14.80 -9.07
CA ALA A 156 -4.17 15.32 -8.83
C ALA A 156 -4.09 15.99 -7.43
N PHE A 157 -2.95 15.90 -6.75
CA PHE A 157 -2.71 16.53 -5.44
C PHE A 157 -1.24 16.96 -5.28
#